data_e913ada2ea6ea66a5ba412fe7c337abe
#
_entry.id   e913ada2ea6ea66a5ba412fe7c337abe
#
_cell.length_a   1.000
_cell.length_b   1.000
_cell.length_c   1.000
_cell.angle_alpha   90.00
_cell.angle_beta   90.00
_cell.angle_gamma   90.00
#
_symmetry.space_group_name_H-M   'P 1'
#
loop_
_entity.id
_entity.type
_entity.pdbx_description
1 polymer ?
#
loop_
_entity_poly.entity_id
_entity_poly.type
_entity_poly.pdbx_seq_one_letter_code
_entity_poly.pdbx_strand_id
1 'polypeptide(L)'
;SGLTGLREHLRRRRATAWARPRQWASKRRDRTLLPDWPLPSPQETGPRHDVTVGVIADEFTALALGYEWRSVPLTPTGWREQVEQTPIDLLFVESAWHGNDDAWRFQVIGSQGPSGHLRDMVTALRDRGVPTVFWNKEDPAHYDESIETARLFDWVFTTDEAMVEHYRRDLGHDRIGILPFAAQPAIHNPIRLLDEAGRPAPLRDVAFAGTYFAHKYPERREQMEIVLAGAHDASARLPHGLDIFSRYLGGDDTYQFPPPWDSHVRGSLTYTQMLSAYRAYAVFLNVSSVVDSPSMLPRRVIE
;
A
#
# COMPACT_ATOMS: atom_id res chain seq x y z
N SER A 1 -26.88 -6.81 27.11
CA SER A 1 -26.30 -6.72 25.74
C SER A 1 -24.95 -6.00 25.68
N GLY A 2 -24.42 -5.41 26.77
CA GLY A 2 -23.12 -4.73 26.77
C GLY A 2 -21.89 -5.65 26.79
N LEU A 3 -22.02 -6.89 27.25
CA LEU A 3 -20.90 -7.82 27.38
C LEU A 3 -20.50 -8.50 26.05
N THR A 4 -21.41 -8.58 25.09
CA THR A 4 -21.15 -9.16 23.78
C THR A 4 -20.31 -8.20 22.92
N GLY A 5 -20.64 -6.92 22.95
CA GLY A 5 -19.86 -5.86 22.27
C GLY A 5 -18.45 -5.71 22.83
N LEU A 6 -18.26 -5.82 24.14
CA LEU A 6 -16.95 -5.74 24.78
C LEU A 6 -16.08 -6.97 24.44
N ARG A 7 -16.68 -8.18 24.35
CA ARG A 7 -15.96 -9.39 23.90
C ARG A 7 -15.57 -9.33 22.44
N GLU A 8 -16.40 -8.77 21.59
CA GLU A 8 -16.13 -8.56 20.17
C GLU A 8 -15.07 -7.47 19.97
N HIS A 9 -15.13 -6.39 20.73
CA HIS A 9 -14.09 -5.34 20.76
C HIS A 9 -12.74 -5.87 21.27
N LEU A 10 -12.73 -6.69 22.29
CA LEU A 10 -11.51 -7.35 22.81
C LEU A 10 -10.98 -8.44 21.87
N ARG A 11 -11.84 -9.15 21.13
CA ARG A 11 -11.42 -10.03 20.04
C ARG A 11 -10.81 -9.23 18.89
N ARG A 12 -11.41 -8.11 18.47
CA ARG A 12 -10.83 -7.19 17.48
C ARG A 12 -9.48 -6.65 17.95
N ARG A 13 -9.33 -6.23 19.22
CA ARG A 13 -8.04 -5.79 19.78
C ARG A 13 -6.97 -6.88 19.80
N ARG A 14 -7.33 -8.14 19.99
CA ARG A 14 -6.38 -9.28 19.89
C ARG A 14 -6.04 -9.64 18.44
N ALA A 15 -6.96 -9.46 17.51
CA ALA A 15 -6.72 -9.67 16.07
C ALA A 15 -5.89 -8.55 15.44
N THR A 16 -5.85 -7.34 16.03
CA THR A 16 -5.02 -6.20 15.60
C THR A 16 -3.67 -6.11 16.30
N ALA A 17 -3.26 -7.09 17.07
CA ALA A 17 -1.86 -7.26 17.42
C ALA A 17 -1.11 -7.70 16.15
N TRP A 18 -0.94 -6.77 15.21
CA TRP A 18 -0.04 -6.89 14.07
C TRP A 18 1.35 -7.07 14.68
N ALA A 19 1.74 -8.34 14.84
CA ALA A 19 3.13 -8.63 15.12
C ALA A 19 3.92 -7.84 14.08
N ARG A 20 4.94 -7.04 14.50
CA ARG A 20 6.01 -6.61 13.58
C ARG A 20 6.24 -7.79 12.65
N PRO A 21 6.41 -7.59 11.34
CA PRO A 21 7.14 -8.58 10.59
C PRO A 21 8.49 -8.65 11.29
N ARG A 22 8.58 -9.49 12.33
CA ARG A 22 9.87 -10.02 12.74
C ARG A 22 10.42 -10.48 11.41
N GLN A 23 11.60 -9.99 11.05
CA GLN A 23 12.41 -10.63 10.03
C GLN A 23 12.51 -12.08 10.45
N TRP A 24 11.49 -12.85 10.12
CA TRP A 24 11.50 -14.28 10.24
C TRP A 24 12.52 -14.71 9.21
N ALA A 25 13.74 -14.93 9.71
CA ALA A 25 14.70 -15.72 9.00
C ALA A 25 14.02 -17.07 8.73
N SER A 26 13.24 -17.14 7.66
CA SER A 26 12.70 -18.38 7.17
C SER A 26 13.92 -19.22 6.81
N LYS A 27 14.08 -20.35 7.47
CA LYS A 27 15.17 -21.31 7.25
C LYS A 27 15.14 -21.95 5.84
N ARG A 28 14.31 -21.43 4.93
CA ARG A 28 14.25 -21.74 3.50
C ARG A 28 13.97 -20.48 2.70
N ARG A 29 14.88 -19.52 2.73
CA ARG A 29 14.98 -18.56 1.64
C ARG A 29 15.64 -19.30 0.48
N ASP A 30 14.85 -19.60 -0.52
CA ASP A 30 15.40 -19.75 -1.85
C ASP A 30 15.83 -18.32 -2.28
N ARG A 31 17.09 -17.99 -1.93
CA ARG A 31 17.69 -16.65 -2.05
C ARG A 31 17.91 -16.23 -3.50
N THR A 32 17.55 -17.07 -4.46
CA THR A 32 17.98 -16.96 -5.85
C THR A 32 16.90 -16.57 -6.84
N LEU A 33 15.61 -16.53 -6.43
CA LEU A 33 14.55 -16.39 -7.43
C LEU A 33 14.36 -14.96 -7.95
N LEU A 34 14.46 -13.95 -7.12
CA LEU A 34 14.23 -12.56 -7.51
C LEU A 34 15.19 -11.62 -6.78
N PRO A 35 16.11 -10.97 -7.50
CA PRO A 35 16.97 -9.94 -6.94
C PRO A 35 16.14 -8.70 -6.59
N ASP A 36 16.67 -7.86 -5.72
CA ASP A 36 16.15 -6.51 -5.54
C ASP A 36 16.32 -5.73 -6.85
N TRP A 37 15.25 -5.06 -7.30
CA TRP A 37 15.35 -4.16 -8.44
C TRP A 37 16.20 -2.95 -8.06
N PRO A 38 17.23 -2.61 -8.85
CA PRO A 38 18.02 -1.44 -8.57
C PRO A 38 17.16 -0.17 -8.76
N LEU A 39 16.93 0.53 -7.66
CA LEU A 39 16.18 1.79 -7.70
C LEU A 39 17.09 2.88 -8.28
N PRO A 40 16.64 3.62 -9.31
CA PRO A 40 17.33 4.81 -9.75
C PRO A 40 17.33 5.84 -8.61
N SER A 41 18.39 6.62 -8.49
CA SER A 41 18.37 7.74 -7.57
C SER A 41 17.28 8.74 -7.98
N PRO A 42 16.49 9.29 -7.05
CA PRO A 42 15.61 10.40 -7.34
C PRO A 42 16.46 11.52 -7.99
N GLN A 43 16.11 11.88 -9.22
CA GLN A 43 16.85 12.93 -9.91
C GLN A 43 16.48 14.28 -9.30
N GLU A 44 17.47 15.17 -9.13
CA GLU A 44 17.22 16.55 -8.70
C GLU A 44 16.37 17.36 -9.70
N THR A 45 16.03 16.75 -10.83
CA THR A 45 15.27 17.32 -11.95
C THR A 45 13.94 16.61 -12.21
N GLY A 46 13.28 16.08 -11.20
CA GLY A 46 11.90 15.52 -11.34
C GLY A 46 10.88 16.58 -11.76
N PRO A 47 9.69 16.17 -12.19
CA PRO A 47 8.69 17.07 -12.78
C PRO A 47 8.33 18.27 -11.91
N ARG A 48 8.38 18.13 -10.59
CA ARG A 48 8.01 19.16 -9.61
C ARG A 48 9.03 19.30 -8.49
N HIS A 49 10.31 19.23 -8.81
CA HIS A 49 11.39 19.48 -7.84
C HIS A 49 11.48 20.94 -7.35
N ASP A 50 10.70 21.82 -7.95
CA ASP A 50 10.44 23.18 -7.48
C ASP A 50 9.55 23.20 -6.22
N VAL A 51 8.84 22.10 -5.91
CA VAL A 51 7.94 21.99 -4.77
C VAL A 51 8.53 21.09 -3.70
N THR A 52 8.55 21.56 -2.45
CA THR A 52 8.94 20.79 -1.27
C THR A 52 7.70 20.36 -0.51
N VAL A 53 7.50 19.06 -0.38
CA VAL A 53 6.28 18.47 0.23
C VAL A 53 6.61 17.76 1.51
N GLY A 54 5.95 18.16 2.61
CA GLY A 54 5.92 17.38 3.83
C GLY A 54 5.04 16.14 3.61
N VAL A 55 5.58 14.94 3.82
CA VAL A 55 4.89 13.70 3.47
C VAL A 55 4.68 12.81 4.68
N ILE A 56 3.46 12.25 4.80
CA ILE A 56 3.17 11.06 5.61
C ILE A 56 2.55 10.02 4.69
N ALA A 57 3.31 8.95 4.40
CA ALA A 57 2.89 7.92 3.47
C ALA A 57 3.51 6.56 3.82
N ASP A 58 2.89 5.47 3.36
CA ASP A 58 3.50 4.16 3.41
C ASP A 58 4.61 4.02 2.35
N GLU A 59 5.50 3.06 2.53
CA GLU A 59 6.73 2.85 1.74
C GLU A 59 6.54 3.02 0.22
N PHE A 60 5.51 2.42 -0.33
CA PHE A 60 5.28 2.42 -1.79
C PHE A 60 4.96 3.81 -2.34
N THR A 61 4.09 4.53 -1.64
CA THR A 61 3.68 5.89 -2.03
C THR A 61 4.83 6.85 -1.81
N ALA A 62 5.52 6.75 -0.66
CA ALA A 62 6.68 7.58 -0.35
C ALA A 62 7.77 7.41 -1.42
N LEU A 63 8.06 6.17 -1.84
CA LEU A 63 9.03 5.91 -2.90
C LEU A 63 8.59 6.51 -4.23
N ALA A 64 7.34 6.29 -4.66
CA ALA A 64 6.83 6.79 -5.93
C ALA A 64 6.84 8.33 -5.98
N LEU A 65 6.37 8.99 -4.93
CA LEU A 65 6.31 10.45 -4.83
C LEU A 65 7.70 11.09 -4.72
N GLY A 66 8.70 10.37 -4.20
CA GLY A 66 10.08 10.84 -4.14
C GLY A 66 10.71 11.12 -5.53
N TYR A 67 10.12 10.59 -6.61
CA TYR A 67 10.51 10.89 -7.99
C TYR A 67 9.75 12.07 -8.61
N GLU A 68 8.70 12.56 -7.94
CA GLU A 68 7.88 13.66 -8.46
C GLU A 68 8.31 15.01 -7.91
N TRP A 69 8.55 15.11 -6.62
CA TRP A 69 8.84 16.33 -5.88
C TRP A 69 9.91 16.11 -4.80
N ARG A 70 10.33 17.18 -4.15
CA ARG A 70 11.22 17.09 -2.99
C ARG A 70 10.41 16.70 -1.76
N SER A 71 10.56 15.46 -1.30
CA SER A 71 9.84 14.92 -0.14
C SER A 71 10.58 15.16 1.17
N VAL A 72 9.86 15.62 2.19
CA VAL A 72 10.31 15.70 3.59
C VAL A 72 9.44 14.75 4.41
N PRO A 73 9.92 13.55 4.77
CA PRO A 73 9.15 12.61 5.58
C PRO A 73 9.03 13.14 7.02
N LEU A 74 7.85 13.61 7.39
CA LEU A 74 7.59 14.20 8.70
C LEU A 74 7.36 13.10 9.76
N THR A 75 7.81 13.36 10.99
CA THR A 75 7.62 12.45 12.14
C THR A 75 6.75 13.08 13.21
N PRO A 76 6.03 12.30 14.05
CA PRO A 76 5.08 12.84 15.02
C PRO A 76 5.68 13.84 15.99
N THR A 77 6.94 13.63 16.40
CA THR A 77 7.61 14.47 17.40
C THR A 77 8.63 15.44 16.79
N GLY A 78 9.14 15.15 15.59
CA GLY A 78 10.20 15.93 14.95
C GLY A 78 9.70 16.95 13.90
N TRP A 79 8.44 16.92 13.51
CA TRP A 79 7.93 17.70 12.38
C TRP A 79 8.18 19.22 12.49
N ARG A 80 8.15 19.77 13.71
CA ARG A 80 8.38 21.24 13.92
C ARG A 80 9.79 21.62 13.49
N GLU A 81 10.79 20.89 13.97
CA GLU A 81 12.18 21.10 13.64
C GLU A 81 12.43 20.81 12.15
N GLN A 82 11.85 19.73 11.62
CA GLN A 82 11.98 19.36 10.21
C GLN A 82 11.48 20.47 9.27
N VAL A 83 10.32 21.07 9.57
CA VAL A 83 9.74 22.16 8.78
C VAL A 83 10.49 23.49 8.98
N GLU A 84 11.09 23.71 10.14
CA GLU A 84 11.95 24.89 10.37
C GLU A 84 13.27 24.79 9.58
N GLN A 85 13.86 23.60 9.54
CA GLN A 85 15.10 23.35 8.78
C GLN A 85 14.85 23.31 7.27
N THR A 86 13.70 22.76 6.85
CA THR A 86 13.30 22.63 5.45
C THR A 86 11.86 23.09 5.30
N PRO A 87 11.62 24.37 4.96
CA PRO A 87 10.27 24.87 4.71
C PRO A 87 9.56 24.04 3.62
N ILE A 88 8.30 23.74 3.85
CA ILE A 88 7.46 22.97 2.93
C ILE A 88 6.39 23.85 2.29
N ASP A 89 6.09 23.57 1.02
CA ASP A 89 5.07 24.27 0.25
C ASP A 89 3.70 23.61 0.36
N LEU A 90 3.67 22.34 0.75
CA LEU A 90 2.46 21.51 0.84
C LEU A 90 2.66 20.44 1.91
N LEU A 91 1.59 20.11 2.64
CA LEU A 91 1.50 18.88 3.44
C LEU A 91 0.65 17.86 2.69
N PHE A 92 1.22 16.68 2.38
CA PHE A 92 0.53 15.54 1.79
C PHE A 92 0.51 14.36 2.78
N VAL A 93 -0.70 13.89 3.11
CA VAL A 93 -0.90 12.77 4.02
C VAL A 93 -1.82 11.74 3.36
N GLU A 94 -1.37 10.50 3.22
CA GLU A 94 -2.24 9.42 2.79
C GLU A 94 -2.88 8.69 3.97
N SER A 95 -3.90 7.89 3.70
CA SER A 95 -4.52 6.99 4.70
C SER A 95 -3.57 5.86 5.08
N ALA A 96 -2.43 6.25 5.69
CA ALA A 96 -1.37 5.33 6.04
C ALA A 96 -1.66 4.58 7.34
N TRP A 97 -1.52 3.26 7.32
CA TRP A 97 -1.59 2.44 8.54
C TRP A 97 -0.29 2.48 9.34
N HIS A 98 0.82 2.64 8.67
CA HIS A 98 2.16 2.61 9.25
C HIS A 98 2.87 3.96 9.10
N GLY A 99 2.85 4.55 7.92
CA GLY A 99 3.38 5.88 7.61
C GLY A 99 4.85 6.11 8.02
N ASN A 100 5.70 6.49 7.08
CA ASN A 100 7.10 6.88 7.30
C ASN A 100 7.85 5.91 8.24
N ASP A 101 8.02 4.64 7.80
CA ASP A 101 8.74 3.59 8.54
C ASP A 101 8.19 3.30 9.96
N ASP A 102 6.87 3.17 10.09
CA ASP A 102 6.15 2.95 11.36
C ASP A 102 6.10 4.16 12.30
N ALA A 103 6.66 5.32 11.94
CA ALA A 103 6.62 6.50 12.79
C ALA A 103 5.18 6.96 13.09
N TRP A 104 4.26 6.79 12.14
CA TRP A 104 2.84 7.16 12.26
C TRP A 104 1.91 5.97 12.46
N ARG A 105 2.42 4.86 12.95
CA ARG A 105 1.65 3.62 13.08
C ARG A 105 0.35 3.82 13.85
N PHE A 106 -0.80 3.58 13.15
CA PHE A 106 -2.17 3.79 13.65
C PHE A 106 -2.48 5.20 14.15
N GLN A 107 -1.68 6.21 13.78
CA GLN A 107 -1.86 7.59 14.21
C GLN A 107 -2.55 8.46 13.16
N VAL A 108 -2.54 8.05 11.89
CA VAL A 108 -3.24 8.74 10.80
C VAL A 108 -4.68 8.23 10.71
N ILE A 109 -4.86 6.93 10.56
CA ILE A 109 -6.16 6.25 10.52
C ILE A 109 -6.17 5.07 11.48
N GLY A 110 -7.35 4.49 11.71
CA GLY A 110 -7.53 3.33 12.59
C GLY A 110 -7.79 3.72 14.05
N SER A 111 -7.44 2.83 14.99
CA SER A 111 -7.88 2.91 16.39
C SER A 111 -7.33 4.10 17.19
N GLN A 112 -6.28 4.76 16.71
CA GLN A 112 -5.65 5.92 17.35
C GLN A 112 -5.66 7.15 16.45
N GLY A 113 -6.12 7.00 15.21
CA GLY A 113 -6.18 8.10 14.25
C GLY A 113 -7.50 8.89 14.33
N PRO A 114 -7.46 10.19 14.03
CA PRO A 114 -6.26 11.03 13.98
C PRO A 114 -5.70 11.33 15.36
N SER A 115 -4.40 11.11 15.54
CA SER A 115 -3.73 11.38 16.83
C SER A 115 -3.63 12.88 17.14
N GLY A 116 -3.33 13.22 18.43
CA GLY A 116 -3.05 14.59 18.82
C GLY A 116 -1.88 15.20 18.03
N HIS A 117 -0.83 14.42 17.78
CA HIS A 117 0.33 14.87 16.98
C HIS A 117 -0.07 15.26 15.54
N LEU A 118 -0.95 14.50 14.90
CA LEU A 118 -1.43 14.82 13.56
C LEU A 118 -2.29 16.09 13.57
N ARG A 119 -3.21 16.20 14.53
CA ARG A 119 -4.07 17.40 14.70
C ARG A 119 -3.23 18.66 14.89
N ASP A 120 -2.27 18.61 15.80
CA ASP A 120 -1.38 19.73 16.11
C ASP A 120 -0.55 20.16 14.90
N MET A 121 -0.03 19.17 14.15
CA MET A 121 0.76 19.46 12.95
C MET A 121 -0.08 20.09 11.85
N VAL A 122 -1.22 19.50 11.52
CA VAL A 122 -2.08 20.01 10.44
C VAL A 122 -2.57 21.42 10.80
N THR A 123 -3.02 21.66 12.04
CA THR A 123 -3.46 22.98 12.48
C THR A 123 -2.34 24.00 12.36
N ALA A 124 -1.15 23.71 12.88
CA ALA A 124 -0.04 24.65 12.86
C ALA A 124 0.47 24.97 11.44
N LEU A 125 0.40 24.03 10.52
CA LEU A 125 0.79 24.26 9.12
C LEU A 125 -0.27 25.09 8.38
N ARG A 126 -1.54 24.81 8.59
CA ARG A 126 -2.65 25.64 8.06
C ARG A 126 -2.58 27.08 8.57
N ASP A 127 -2.30 27.31 9.84
CA ASP A 127 -2.15 28.63 10.43
C ASP A 127 -0.97 29.42 9.80
N ARG A 128 0.02 28.69 9.25
CA ARG A 128 1.14 29.28 8.48
C ARG A 128 0.81 29.45 7.00
N GLY A 129 -0.40 29.11 6.56
CA GLY A 129 -0.83 29.19 5.17
C GLY A 129 -0.30 28.05 4.28
N VAL A 130 0.22 26.97 4.85
CA VAL A 130 0.65 25.79 4.10
C VAL A 130 -0.59 24.98 3.73
N PRO A 131 -0.89 24.74 2.44
CA PRO A 131 -2.00 23.89 2.03
C PRO A 131 -1.84 22.47 2.55
N THR A 132 -2.95 21.85 2.95
CA THR A 132 -2.95 20.49 3.47
C THR A 132 -3.84 19.57 2.66
N VAL A 133 -3.31 18.40 2.30
CA VAL A 133 -3.97 17.41 1.45
C VAL A 133 -4.02 16.08 2.18
N PHE A 134 -5.22 15.48 2.24
CA PHE A 134 -5.41 14.11 2.65
C PHE A 134 -5.85 13.25 1.46
N TRP A 135 -5.18 12.13 1.25
CA TRP A 135 -5.53 11.17 0.22
C TRP A 135 -5.95 9.84 0.84
N ASN A 136 -7.24 9.50 0.72
CA ASN A 136 -7.71 8.19 1.16
C ASN A 136 -7.54 7.16 0.02
N LYS A 137 -6.46 6.40 0.08
CA LYS A 137 -6.19 5.31 -0.86
C LYS A 137 -6.92 4.00 -0.51
N GLU A 138 -7.53 3.94 0.66
CA GLU A 138 -8.20 2.75 1.21
C GLU A 138 -9.74 2.79 1.01
N ASP A 139 -10.24 3.80 0.28
CA ASP A 139 -11.65 3.91 -0.05
C ASP A 139 -12.12 2.78 -0.99
N PRO A 140 -13.39 2.36 -0.87
CA PRO A 140 -14.37 2.77 0.14
C PRO A 140 -14.28 1.95 1.43
N ALA A 141 -13.43 0.91 1.47
CA ALA A 141 -13.41 -0.12 2.52
C ALA A 141 -13.10 0.44 3.92
N HIS A 142 -12.35 1.54 3.99
CA HIS A 142 -11.91 2.17 5.24
C HIS A 142 -12.32 3.65 5.35
N TYR A 143 -13.47 3.99 4.76
CA TYR A 143 -14.01 5.34 4.83
C TYR A 143 -14.26 5.78 6.27
N ASP A 144 -14.95 4.96 7.06
CA ASP A 144 -15.32 5.27 8.45
C ASP A 144 -14.11 5.49 9.36
N GLU A 145 -13.01 4.77 9.12
CA GLU A 145 -11.77 4.95 9.85
C GLU A 145 -10.99 6.19 9.43
N SER A 146 -11.33 6.79 8.28
CA SER A 146 -10.58 7.88 7.66
C SER A 146 -11.28 9.23 7.74
N ILE A 147 -12.62 9.27 7.87
CA ILE A 147 -13.40 10.51 7.78
C ILE A 147 -13.01 11.56 8.84
N GLU A 148 -12.72 11.16 10.07
CA GLU A 148 -12.30 12.08 11.11
C GLU A 148 -10.90 12.68 10.85
N THR A 149 -10.06 11.96 10.14
CA THR A 149 -8.78 12.48 9.65
C THR A 149 -9.00 13.45 8.50
N ALA A 150 -9.83 13.09 7.54
CA ALA A 150 -10.14 13.94 6.39
C ALA A 150 -10.65 15.34 6.80
N ARG A 151 -11.40 15.44 7.92
CA ARG A 151 -11.91 16.74 8.48
C ARG A 151 -10.83 17.74 8.84
N LEU A 152 -9.58 17.29 9.04
CA LEU A 152 -8.48 18.17 9.41
C LEU A 152 -7.92 18.96 8.24
N PHE A 153 -8.10 18.45 7.02
CA PHE A 153 -7.38 18.90 5.84
C PHE A 153 -8.17 19.87 4.96
N ASP A 154 -7.45 20.70 4.20
CA ASP A 154 -8.06 21.65 3.28
C ASP A 154 -8.61 20.97 2.02
N TRP A 155 -7.89 19.95 1.53
CA TRP A 155 -8.26 19.17 0.35
C TRP A 155 -8.28 17.70 0.67
N VAL A 156 -9.28 17.00 0.14
CA VAL A 156 -9.41 15.55 0.29
C VAL A 156 -9.49 14.89 -1.07
N PHE A 157 -8.70 13.84 -1.25
CA PHE A 157 -8.74 13.02 -2.45
C PHE A 157 -9.10 11.58 -2.10
N THR A 158 -9.88 10.96 -2.96
CA THR A 158 -10.29 9.55 -2.87
C THR A 158 -9.86 8.80 -4.12
N THR A 159 -9.67 7.48 -4.02
CA THR A 159 -9.44 6.61 -5.17
C THR A 159 -10.74 6.16 -5.85
N ASP A 160 -11.89 6.40 -5.21
CA ASP A 160 -13.19 5.93 -5.67
C ASP A 160 -14.15 7.11 -5.95
N GLU A 161 -14.56 7.25 -7.20
CA GLU A 161 -15.51 8.30 -7.63
C GLU A 161 -16.81 8.27 -6.83
N ALA A 162 -17.31 7.09 -6.46
CA ALA A 162 -18.53 6.95 -5.69
C ALA A 162 -18.42 7.60 -4.30
N MET A 163 -17.21 7.79 -3.76
CA MET A 163 -17.01 8.38 -2.44
C MET A 163 -17.01 9.91 -2.43
N VAL A 164 -16.93 10.58 -3.58
CA VAL A 164 -16.84 12.05 -3.67
C VAL A 164 -18.05 12.72 -3.00
N GLU A 165 -19.26 12.25 -3.29
CA GLU A 165 -20.48 12.82 -2.70
C GLU A 165 -20.59 12.52 -1.20
N HIS A 166 -20.07 11.40 -0.74
CA HIS A 166 -20.01 11.09 0.70
C HIS A 166 -19.11 12.09 1.42
N TYR A 167 -17.90 12.35 0.89
CA TYR A 167 -17.02 13.37 1.47
C TYR A 167 -17.61 14.77 1.43
N ARG A 168 -18.23 15.19 0.32
CA ARG A 168 -18.89 16.50 0.22
C ARG A 168 -19.93 16.69 1.31
N ARG A 169 -20.80 15.71 1.48
CA ARG A 169 -21.85 15.71 2.50
C ARG A 169 -21.25 15.78 3.92
N ASP A 170 -20.27 14.94 4.21
CA ASP A 170 -19.79 14.74 5.59
C ASP A 170 -18.74 15.78 6.01
N LEU A 171 -18.05 16.40 5.04
CA LEU A 171 -17.08 17.48 5.29
C LEU A 171 -17.68 18.88 5.11
N GLY A 172 -18.78 19.00 4.36
CA GLY A 172 -19.48 20.28 4.14
C GLY A 172 -18.75 21.25 3.21
N HIS A 173 -17.91 20.75 2.29
CA HIS A 173 -17.20 21.57 1.31
C HIS A 173 -16.89 20.80 0.01
N ASP A 174 -16.61 21.54 -1.08
CA ASP A 174 -16.39 20.99 -2.42
C ASP A 174 -14.91 20.76 -2.79
N ARG A 175 -14.00 20.92 -1.85
CA ARG A 175 -12.55 20.67 -2.07
C ARG A 175 -12.25 19.18 -2.00
N ILE A 176 -12.98 18.41 -2.79
CA ILE A 176 -12.88 16.95 -2.90
C ILE A 176 -12.54 16.60 -4.34
N GLY A 177 -11.59 15.71 -4.53
CA GLY A 177 -11.17 15.24 -5.85
C GLY A 177 -10.93 13.74 -5.91
N ILE A 178 -10.79 13.24 -7.14
CA ILE A 178 -10.39 11.87 -7.40
C ILE A 178 -8.89 11.86 -7.66
N LEU A 179 -8.14 11.04 -6.94
CA LEU A 179 -6.72 10.77 -7.17
C LEU A 179 -6.53 9.26 -7.23
N PRO A 180 -6.56 8.66 -8.42
CA PRO A 180 -6.34 7.23 -8.59
C PRO A 180 -4.88 6.86 -8.34
N PHE A 181 -4.60 5.57 -8.15
CA PHE A 181 -3.24 5.07 -8.23
C PHE A 181 -2.63 5.38 -9.60
N ALA A 182 -1.35 5.70 -9.61
CA ALA A 182 -0.61 6.00 -10.82
C ALA A 182 0.70 5.21 -10.87
N ALA A 183 1.16 4.88 -12.08
CA ALA A 183 2.48 4.32 -12.28
C ALA A 183 3.54 5.42 -12.13
N GLN A 184 4.64 5.09 -11.45
CA GLN A 184 5.84 5.91 -11.42
C GLN A 184 6.82 5.39 -12.50
N PRO A 185 7.02 6.11 -13.62
CA PRO A 185 7.80 5.59 -14.76
C PRO A 185 9.26 5.24 -14.41
N ALA A 186 9.82 5.87 -13.39
CA ALA A 186 11.19 5.57 -12.95
C ALA A 186 11.33 4.12 -12.44
N ILE A 187 10.28 3.58 -11.83
CA ILE A 187 10.29 2.25 -11.21
C ILE A 187 9.25 1.28 -11.80
N HIS A 188 8.15 1.79 -12.37
CA HIS A 188 7.11 1.00 -13.04
C HIS A 188 7.27 1.12 -14.56
N ASN A 189 8.19 0.33 -15.11
CA ASN A 189 8.54 0.36 -16.51
C ASN A 189 8.80 -1.07 -17.04
N PRO A 190 8.73 -1.30 -18.36
CA PRO A 190 8.85 -2.64 -18.94
C PRO A 190 10.30 -3.11 -19.16
N ILE A 191 11.29 -2.47 -18.53
CA ILE A 191 12.69 -2.88 -18.64
C ILE A 191 12.83 -4.30 -18.08
N ARG A 192 13.35 -5.21 -18.89
CA ARG A 192 13.51 -6.62 -18.55
C ARG A 192 14.68 -6.85 -17.59
N LEU A 193 14.53 -7.86 -16.72
CA LEU A 193 15.67 -8.42 -16.02
C LEU A 193 16.68 -8.97 -17.03
N LEU A 194 17.97 -8.86 -16.73
CA LEU A 194 19.03 -9.42 -17.55
C LEU A 194 19.61 -10.66 -16.87
N ASP A 195 20.04 -11.63 -17.69
CA ASP A 195 20.80 -12.79 -17.24
C ASP A 195 22.28 -12.40 -17.01
N GLU A 196 23.09 -13.35 -16.54
CA GLU A 196 24.55 -13.14 -16.29
C GLU A 196 25.33 -12.73 -17.55
N ALA A 197 24.78 -13.00 -18.74
CA ALA A 197 25.37 -12.61 -20.02
C ALA A 197 24.86 -11.27 -20.54
N GLY A 198 24.05 -10.54 -19.73
CA GLY A 198 23.48 -9.24 -20.11
C GLY A 198 22.33 -9.33 -21.12
N ARG A 199 21.74 -10.50 -21.33
CA ARG A 199 20.59 -10.71 -22.22
C ARG A 199 19.29 -10.69 -21.41
N PRO A 200 18.13 -10.37 -22.03
CA PRO A 200 16.84 -10.48 -21.35
C PRO A 200 16.62 -11.86 -20.78
N ALA A 201 16.46 -11.95 -19.46
CA ALA A 201 16.20 -13.20 -18.76
C ALA A 201 14.88 -13.82 -19.26
N PRO A 202 14.77 -15.16 -19.38
CA PRO A 202 13.51 -15.82 -19.69
C PRO A 202 12.42 -15.46 -18.69
N LEU A 203 11.20 -15.27 -19.19
CA LEU A 203 10.05 -15.06 -18.28
C LEU A 203 9.66 -16.39 -17.64
N ARG A 204 9.29 -16.33 -16.38
CA ARG A 204 8.49 -17.36 -15.71
C ARG A 204 7.03 -17.21 -16.13
N ASP A 205 6.18 -18.18 -15.77
CA ASP A 205 4.82 -18.21 -16.31
C ASP A 205 3.86 -17.31 -15.52
N VAL A 206 3.37 -17.75 -14.37
CA VAL A 206 2.30 -17.08 -13.64
C VAL A 206 2.72 -16.77 -12.21
N ALA A 207 2.49 -15.56 -11.78
CA ALA A 207 2.68 -15.15 -10.39
C ALA A 207 1.39 -14.61 -9.76
N PHE A 208 1.25 -14.84 -8.47
CA PHE A 208 0.35 -14.11 -7.58
C PHE A 208 1.15 -13.61 -6.37
N ALA A 209 0.95 -12.36 -5.98
CA ALA A 209 1.51 -11.86 -4.72
C ALA A 209 0.42 -11.18 -3.90
N GLY A 210 0.31 -11.52 -2.64
CA GLY A 210 -0.72 -10.94 -1.78
C GLY A 210 -0.92 -11.72 -0.50
N THR A 211 -2.05 -11.45 0.14
CA THR A 211 -2.45 -12.09 1.39
C THR A 211 -3.72 -12.91 1.16
N TYR A 212 -3.72 -14.12 1.65
CA TYR A 212 -4.94 -14.89 1.82
C TYR A 212 -5.63 -14.44 3.13
N PHE A 213 -6.92 -14.08 3.05
CA PHE A 213 -7.70 -13.64 4.20
C PHE A 213 -8.82 -14.66 4.47
N ALA A 214 -8.55 -15.69 5.27
CA ALA A 214 -9.56 -16.70 5.59
C ALA A 214 -10.75 -16.15 6.41
N HIS A 215 -10.54 -15.07 7.15
CA HIS A 215 -11.47 -14.52 8.14
C HIS A 215 -12.19 -13.25 7.71
N LYS A 216 -11.87 -12.66 6.57
CA LYS A 216 -12.47 -11.41 6.07
C LYS A 216 -12.40 -11.32 4.55
N TYR A 217 -13.13 -10.35 3.96
CA TYR A 217 -13.20 -10.09 2.52
C TYR A 217 -13.63 -11.32 1.70
N PRO A 218 -14.85 -11.87 1.92
CA PRO A 218 -15.31 -13.10 1.25
C PRO A 218 -15.32 -12.98 -0.27
N GLU A 219 -15.75 -11.83 -0.82
CA GLU A 219 -15.82 -11.59 -2.27
C GLU A 219 -14.42 -11.61 -2.89
N ARG A 220 -13.44 -10.99 -2.23
CA ARG A 220 -12.04 -11.03 -2.66
C ARG A 220 -11.49 -12.45 -2.61
N ARG A 221 -11.85 -13.22 -1.61
CA ARG A 221 -11.42 -14.63 -1.47
C ARG A 221 -12.00 -15.49 -2.58
N GLU A 222 -13.29 -15.34 -2.90
CA GLU A 222 -13.95 -16.06 -3.99
C GLU A 222 -13.23 -15.78 -5.33
N GLN A 223 -12.96 -14.50 -5.66
CA GLN A 223 -12.18 -14.13 -6.84
C GLN A 223 -10.79 -14.81 -6.83
N MET A 224 -10.11 -14.79 -5.67
CA MET A 224 -8.79 -15.38 -5.52
C MET A 224 -8.82 -16.89 -5.78
N GLU A 225 -9.81 -17.59 -5.23
CA GLU A 225 -9.99 -19.03 -5.40
C GLU A 225 -10.23 -19.39 -6.86
N ILE A 226 -11.03 -18.62 -7.59
CA ILE A 226 -11.29 -18.82 -9.02
C ILE A 226 -10.01 -18.65 -9.84
N VAL A 227 -9.28 -17.53 -9.66
CA VAL A 227 -8.08 -17.27 -10.48
C VAL A 227 -6.92 -18.20 -10.14
N LEU A 228 -6.77 -18.56 -8.86
CA LEU A 228 -5.74 -19.51 -8.43
C LEU A 228 -6.05 -20.94 -8.86
N ALA A 229 -7.31 -21.36 -8.88
CA ALA A 229 -7.70 -22.67 -9.41
C ALA A 229 -7.38 -22.79 -10.89
N GLY A 230 -7.72 -21.78 -11.69
CA GLY A 230 -7.38 -21.75 -13.12
C GLY A 230 -5.87 -21.79 -13.37
N ALA A 231 -5.08 -21.04 -12.57
CA ALA A 231 -3.62 -21.05 -12.68
C ALA A 231 -3.00 -22.37 -12.21
N HIS A 232 -3.55 -22.99 -11.15
CA HIS A 232 -3.13 -24.31 -10.68
C HIS A 232 -3.35 -25.37 -11.76
N ASP A 233 -4.53 -25.41 -12.37
CA ASP A 233 -4.87 -26.36 -13.43
C ASP A 233 -3.98 -26.16 -14.67
N ALA A 234 -3.66 -24.91 -15.01
CA ALA A 234 -2.75 -24.58 -16.09
C ALA A 234 -1.30 -24.99 -15.81
N SER A 235 -0.87 -25.01 -14.55
CA SER A 235 0.52 -25.23 -14.13
C SER A 235 1.08 -26.57 -14.64
N ALA A 236 0.25 -27.60 -14.78
CA ALA A 236 0.68 -28.90 -15.30
C ALA A 236 1.17 -28.83 -16.79
N ARG A 237 0.83 -27.76 -17.49
CA ARG A 237 1.15 -27.54 -18.92
C ARG A 237 2.17 -26.42 -19.14
N LEU A 238 2.62 -25.78 -18.06
CA LEU A 238 3.54 -24.65 -18.09
C LEU A 238 4.92 -25.07 -17.55
N PRO A 239 6.04 -24.58 -18.13
CA PRO A 239 7.39 -24.92 -17.70
C PRO A 239 7.69 -24.62 -16.23
N HIS A 240 7.17 -23.51 -15.70
CA HIS A 240 7.39 -23.07 -14.32
C HIS A 240 6.10 -23.05 -13.49
N GLY A 241 4.94 -22.99 -14.15
CA GLY A 241 3.63 -22.99 -13.53
C GLY A 241 3.32 -21.73 -12.70
N LEU A 242 2.60 -21.93 -11.60
CA LEU A 242 2.18 -20.88 -10.69
C LEU A 242 3.17 -20.74 -9.52
N ASP A 243 3.60 -19.50 -9.25
CA ASP A 243 4.33 -19.11 -8.05
C ASP A 243 3.49 -18.13 -7.23
N ILE A 244 3.36 -18.38 -5.92
CA ILE A 244 2.64 -17.53 -4.98
C ILE A 244 3.64 -16.89 -4.01
N PHE A 245 3.55 -15.57 -3.86
CA PHE A 245 4.31 -14.81 -2.86
C PHE A 245 3.36 -14.32 -1.78
N SER A 246 3.50 -14.87 -0.57
CA SER A 246 2.63 -14.56 0.56
C SER A 246 3.23 -13.47 1.45
N ARG A 247 2.52 -12.36 1.62
CA ARG A 247 2.98 -11.22 2.44
C ARG A 247 3.16 -11.61 3.91
N TYR A 248 2.33 -12.53 4.42
CA TYR A 248 2.33 -12.98 5.82
C TYR A 248 2.75 -14.44 5.98
N LEU A 249 3.66 -14.89 5.13
CA LEU A 249 4.19 -16.26 5.22
C LEU A 249 4.77 -16.54 6.61
N GLY A 250 4.31 -17.62 7.23
CA GLY A 250 4.74 -18.05 8.57
C GLY A 250 4.16 -17.23 9.73
N GLY A 251 3.19 -16.33 9.45
CA GLY A 251 2.39 -15.65 10.45
C GLY A 251 1.17 -16.47 10.90
N ASP A 252 0.12 -15.78 11.35
CA ASP A 252 -1.15 -16.39 11.78
C ASP A 252 -1.77 -17.25 10.66
N ASP A 253 -2.34 -18.41 11.03
CA ASP A 253 -2.93 -19.37 10.10
C ASP A 253 -4.06 -18.80 9.24
N THR A 254 -4.75 -17.77 9.73
CA THR A 254 -5.82 -17.08 8.98
C THR A 254 -5.33 -16.32 7.76
N TYR A 255 -4.01 -16.14 7.61
CA TYR A 255 -3.36 -15.49 6.46
C TYR A 255 -2.61 -16.47 5.54
N GLN A 256 -2.56 -17.77 5.90
CA GLN A 256 -1.84 -18.75 5.10
C GLN A 256 -2.72 -19.27 3.96
N PHE A 257 -2.08 -19.55 2.82
CA PHE A 257 -2.75 -20.17 1.69
C PHE A 257 -3.07 -21.63 2.01
N PRO A 258 -4.34 -22.07 1.87
CA PRO A 258 -4.72 -23.46 2.10
C PRO A 258 -4.32 -24.35 0.91
N PRO A 259 -4.31 -25.69 1.09
CA PRO A 259 -4.22 -26.62 -0.03
C PRO A 259 -5.33 -26.38 -1.09
N PRO A 260 -5.02 -26.55 -2.39
CA PRO A 260 -3.74 -27.02 -2.96
C PRO A 260 -2.72 -25.89 -3.17
N TRP A 261 -3.06 -24.62 -2.90
CA TRP A 261 -2.26 -23.46 -3.25
C TRP A 261 -1.01 -23.26 -2.39
N ASP A 262 -1.00 -23.81 -1.16
CA ASP A 262 0.16 -23.78 -0.25
C ASP A 262 1.42 -24.37 -0.90
N SER A 263 1.27 -25.37 -1.78
CA SER A 263 2.37 -26.01 -2.52
C SER A 263 3.05 -25.06 -3.53
N HIS A 264 2.37 -24.00 -3.95
CA HIS A 264 2.87 -22.97 -4.86
C HIS A 264 3.53 -21.79 -4.14
N VAL A 265 3.45 -21.73 -2.81
CA VAL A 265 4.01 -20.62 -2.04
C VAL A 265 5.54 -20.71 -2.03
N ARG A 266 6.20 -19.68 -2.59
CA ARG A 266 7.66 -19.60 -2.73
C ARG A 266 8.30 -18.74 -1.65
N GLY A 267 7.59 -17.81 -1.07
CA GLY A 267 8.15 -16.91 -0.06
C GLY A 267 7.35 -15.63 0.09
N SER A 268 8.00 -14.64 0.65
CA SER A 268 7.54 -13.25 0.73
C SER A 268 8.53 -12.36 -0.01
N LEU A 269 8.06 -11.30 -0.63
CA LEU A 269 8.89 -10.34 -1.37
C LEU A 269 8.91 -8.99 -0.63
N THR A 270 10.09 -8.35 -0.63
CA THR A 270 10.21 -6.90 -0.38
C THR A 270 9.60 -6.13 -1.56
N TYR A 271 9.42 -4.82 -1.44
CA TYR A 271 8.89 -4.06 -2.57
C TYR A 271 9.86 -4.04 -3.76
N THR A 272 11.15 -3.91 -3.52
CA THR A 272 12.17 -3.96 -4.56
C THR A 272 12.21 -5.30 -5.28
N GLN A 273 12.01 -6.41 -4.57
CA GLN A 273 11.83 -7.74 -5.17
C GLN A 273 10.50 -7.86 -5.92
N MET A 274 9.46 -7.15 -5.46
CA MET A 274 8.18 -7.10 -6.16
C MET A 274 8.31 -6.41 -7.51
N LEU A 275 9.08 -5.32 -7.60
CA LEU A 275 9.41 -4.66 -8.87
C LEU A 275 10.15 -5.60 -9.83
N SER A 276 11.04 -6.46 -9.33
CA SER A 276 11.67 -7.52 -10.12
C SER A 276 10.67 -8.59 -10.54
N ALA A 277 9.72 -8.96 -9.67
CA ALA A 277 8.69 -9.94 -9.99
C ALA A 277 7.82 -9.50 -11.17
N TYR A 278 7.39 -8.24 -11.22
CA TYR A 278 6.62 -7.70 -12.34
C TYR A 278 7.34 -7.85 -13.69
N ARG A 279 8.69 -7.93 -13.70
CA ARG A 279 9.53 -8.08 -14.88
C ARG A 279 9.93 -9.51 -15.17
N ALA A 280 9.75 -10.41 -14.19
CA ALA A 280 10.18 -11.80 -14.27
C ALA A 280 9.08 -12.76 -14.72
N TYR A 281 7.81 -12.37 -14.65
CA TYR A 281 6.67 -13.21 -14.96
C TYR A 281 5.91 -12.73 -16.18
N ALA A 282 5.40 -13.67 -16.98
CA ALA A 282 4.59 -13.37 -18.16
C ALA A 282 3.18 -12.90 -17.76
N VAL A 283 2.63 -13.47 -16.69
CA VAL A 283 1.30 -13.15 -16.16
C VAL A 283 1.38 -12.89 -14.66
N PHE A 284 0.79 -11.78 -14.23
CA PHE A 284 0.64 -11.45 -12.82
C PHE A 284 -0.84 -11.41 -12.47
N LEU A 285 -1.29 -12.32 -11.60
CA LEU A 285 -2.69 -12.39 -11.20
C LEU A 285 -3.02 -11.28 -10.21
N ASN A 286 -4.21 -10.73 -10.35
CA ASN A 286 -4.74 -9.73 -9.44
C ASN A 286 -6.17 -10.07 -9.00
N VAL A 287 -6.53 -9.66 -7.79
CA VAL A 287 -7.89 -9.68 -7.24
C VAL A 287 -8.18 -8.34 -6.57
N SER A 288 -9.43 -7.88 -6.63
CA SER A 288 -9.84 -6.63 -6.02
C SER A 288 -10.54 -6.88 -4.68
N SER A 289 -10.32 -5.99 -3.71
CA SER A 289 -11.10 -5.95 -2.47
C SER A 289 -12.41 -5.18 -2.63
N VAL A 290 -12.52 -4.39 -3.71
CA VAL A 290 -13.70 -3.59 -4.06
C VAL A 290 -14.18 -4.07 -5.42
N VAL A 291 -15.39 -4.60 -5.48
CA VAL A 291 -15.93 -5.22 -6.70
C VAL A 291 -16.83 -4.27 -7.51
N ASP A 292 -17.46 -3.30 -6.84
CA ASP A 292 -18.51 -2.44 -7.44
C ASP A 292 -18.07 -0.98 -7.61
N SER A 293 -16.75 -0.68 -7.51
CA SER A 293 -16.26 0.68 -7.74
C SER A 293 -16.21 1.00 -9.23
N PRO A 294 -16.72 2.17 -9.66
CA PRO A 294 -16.63 2.61 -11.04
C PRO A 294 -15.21 3.06 -11.46
N SER A 295 -14.35 3.43 -10.54
CA SER A 295 -13.07 4.06 -10.84
C SER A 295 -11.88 3.48 -10.07
N MET A 296 -12.09 2.80 -8.94
CA MET A 296 -11.00 2.24 -8.13
C MET A 296 -10.40 1.03 -8.83
N LEU A 297 -9.11 1.10 -9.14
CA LEU A 297 -8.31 -0.01 -9.62
C LEU A 297 -7.27 -0.39 -8.57
N PRO A 298 -7.03 -1.70 -8.35
CA PRO A 298 -5.91 -2.12 -7.52
C PRO A 298 -4.59 -1.59 -8.07
N ARG A 299 -3.72 -1.08 -7.20
CA ARG A 299 -2.43 -0.48 -7.60
C ARG A 299 -1.61 -1.38 -8.52
N ARG A 300 -1.58 -2.69 -8.28
CA ARG A 300 -0.84 -3.67 -9.09
C ARG A 300 -1.25 -3.69 -10.56
N VAL A 301 -2.47 -3.33 -10.90
CA VAL A 301 -2.94 -3.28 -12.30
C VAL A 301 -2.24 -2.17 -13.07
N ILE A 302 -1.80 -1.14 -12.35
CA ILE A 302 -1.17 0.06 -12.93
C ILE A 302 0.36 -0.06 -12.90
N GLU A 303 0.92 -0.69 -11.87
CA GLU A 303 2.34 -0.97 -11.73
C GLU A 303 2.82 -2.09 -12.67
#